data_d7441da99cafb829511457eb26f0e3ee
#
_entry.id   d7441da99cafb829511457eb26f0e3ee
#
_cell.length_a   1.000
_cell.length_b   1.000
_cell.length_c   1.000
_cell.angle_alpha   90.00
_cell.angle_beta   90.00
_cell.angle_gamma   90.00
#
_symmetry.space_group_name_H-M   'P 1'
#
loop_
_entity.id
_entity.type
_entity.pdbx_description
1 polymer ?
#
loop_
_entity_poly.entity_id
_entity_poly.type
_entity_poly.pdbx_seq_one_letter_code
_entity_poly.pdbx_strand_id
1 'polypeptide(L)'
;WSGRGKAEPILLMSHHDVVEANGKWDHEPFSGDIDGHGNLWGRGTVDTKSSLFCIFTAVEELIKEGHQPEGDVYIASSCTEEFSGEGAPSTVAYLKEQGVKLALLIDEGGMIMEEPIGGVKGTYAMVGVLEKGYGDLKFIARGKGGHASAPGKNTPLVRLGKFMAGVEK
;
A
#
# COMPACT_ATOMS: atom_id res chain seq x y z
N TRP A 1 12.51 1.06 -18.65
CA TRP A 1 12.38 1.47 -20.05
C TRP A 1 13.16 2.77 -20.28
N SER A 2 14.23 2.67 -21.05
CA SER A 2 15.12 3.80 -21.28
C SER A 2 14.48 4.87 -22.15
N GLY A 3 14.55 6.10 -21.71
CA GLY A 3 14.11 7.28 -22.43
C GLY A 3 15.19 7.89 -23.31
N ARG A 4 14.91 9.07 -23.86
CA ARG A 4 15.83 9.83 -24.72
C ARG A 4 16.81 10.72 -23.93
N GLY A 5 16.73 10.69 -22.59
CA GLY A 5 17.55 11.52 -21.71
C GLY A 5 17.23 13.02 -21.76
N LYS A 6 16.00 13.39 -22.17
CA LYS A 6 15.57 14.79 -22.29
C LYS A 6 14.69 15.27 -21.13
N ALA A 7 14.25 14.36 -20.27
CA ALA A 7 13.43 14.66 -19.11
C ALA A 7 13.93 13.86 -17.90
N GLU A 8 13.59 14.32 -16.71
CA GLU A 8 13.77 13.54 -15.48
C GLU A 8 12.90 12.29 -15.51
N PRO A 9 13.37 11.18 -14.90
CA PRO A 9 12.66 9.91 -14.92
C PRO A 9 11.39 9.93 -14.06
N ILE A 10 10.50 8.99 -14.36
CA ILE A 10 9.30 8.70 -13.56
C ILE A 10 9.37 7.29 -12.98
N LEU A 11 8.69 7.07 -11.86
CA LEU A 11 8.51 5.76 -11.24
C LEU A 11 7.02 5.42 -11.19
N LEU A 12 6.66 4.26 -11.69
CA LEU A 12 5.35 3.65 -11.55
C LEU A 12 5.48 2.48 -10.57
N MET A 13 4.75 2.56 -9.47
CA MET A 13 4.79 1.54 -8.41
C MET A 13 3.49 0.76 -8.35
N SER A 14 3.61 -0.48 -7.92
CA SER A 14 2.50 -1.34 -7.53
C SER A 14 3.06 -2.51 -6.73
N HIS A 15 2.26 -3.15 -5.88
CA HIS A 15 2.68 -4.37 -5.20
C HIS A 15 1.96 -5.61 -5.73
N HIS A 16 2.52 -6.78 -5.47
CA HIS A 16 1.96 -8.05 -5.92
C HIS A 16 1.71 -9.05 -4.79
N ASP A 17 2.15 -8.74 -3.59
CA ASP A 17 1.73 -9.46 -2.38
C ASP A 17 0.28 -9.11 -2.02
N VAL A 18 -0.30 -9.89 -1.15
CA VAL A 18 -1.71 -9.77 -0.76
C VAL A 18 -1.88 -10.18 0.68
N VAL A 19 -2.85 -9.58 1.37
CA VAL A 19 -3.27 -10.04 2.70
C VAL A 19 -3.93 -11.42 2.64
N GLU A 20 -4.06 -12.08 3.80
CA GLU A 20 -4.71 -13.38 3.91
C GLU A 20 -6.17 -13.34 3.42
N ALA A 21 -6.59 -14.41 2.78
CA ALA A 21 -7.97 -14.59 2.34
C ALA A 21 -8.78 -15.37 3.37
N ASN A 22 -9.01 -14.76 4.52
CA ASN A 22 -9.76 -15.36 5.62
C ASN A 22 -11.29 -15.25 5.38
N GLY A 23 -12.06 -16.15 6.01
CA GLY A 23 -13.50 -16.11 5.98
C GLY A 23 -14.13 -16.86 4.81
N LYS A 24 -15.40 -16.55 4.54
CA LYS A 24 -16.18 -17.17 3.46
C LYS A 24 -16.16 -16.26 2.23
N TRP A 25 -15.89 -16.85 1.10
CA TRP A 25 -15.81 -16.18 -0.20
C TRP A 25 -16.90 -16.73 -1.14
N ASP A 26 -17.40 -15.90 -2.02
CA ASP A 26 -18.35 -16.32 -3.07
C ASP A 26 -17.65 -17.04 -4.22
N HIS A 27 -16.39 -16.70 -4.49
CA HIS A 27 -15.49 -17.36 -5.42
C HIS A 27 -14.20 -17.76 -4.71
N GLU A 28 -13.54 -18.82 -5.15
CA GLU A 28 -12.25 -19.23 -4.57
C GLU A 28 -11.22 -18.10 -4.69
N PRO A 29 -10.67 -17.60 -3.59
CA PRO A 29 -9.92 -16.33 -3.58
C PRO A 29 -8.65 -16.30 -4.43
N PHE A 30 -8.11 -17.45 -4.81
CA PHE A 30 -6.88 -17.54 -5.61
C PHE A 30 -7.10 -18.25 -6.96
N SER A 31 -8.34 -18.44 -7.39
CA SER A 31 -8.66 -19.10 -8.65
C SER A 31 -8.48 -18.19 -9.87
N GLY A 32 -8.66 -16.88 -9.71
CA GLY A 32 -8.76 -15.97 -10.86
C GLY A 32 -10.02 -16.24 -11.69
N ASP A 33 -11.11 -16.62 -11.03
CA ASP A 33 -12.38 -16.96 -11.67
C ASP A 33 -12.99 -15.74 -12.37
N ILE A 34 -13.56 -15.97 -13.56
CA ILE A 34 -14.25 -14.93 -14.33
C ILE A 34 -15.73 -15.31 -14.41
N ASP A 35 -16.58 -14.46 -13.84
CA ASP A 35 -18.02 -14.69 -13.85
C ASP A 35 -18.69 -14.45 -15.21
N GLY A 36 -19.98 -14.77 -15.29
CA GLY A 36 -20.78 -14.59 -16.52
C GLY A 36 -20.97 -13.13 -16.95
N HIS A 37 -20.57 -12.16 -16.14
CA HIS A 37 -20.57 -10.72 -16.43
C HIS A 37 -19.18 -10.19 -16.83
N GLY A 38 -18.15 -11.05 -16.82
CA GLY A 38 -16.78 -10.68 -17.13
C GLY A 38 -16.00 -10.09 -15.97
N ASN A 39 -16.48 -10.21 -14.73
CA ASN A 39 -15.74 -9.77 -13.54
C ASN A 39 -14.70 -10.82 -13.17
N LEU A 40 -13.47 -10.37 -12.98
CA LEU A 40 -12.37 -11.18 -12.44
C LEU A 40 -12.40 -11.16 -10.92
N TRP A 41 -12.60 -12.32 -10.32
CA TRP A 41 -12.67 -12.51 -8.88
C TRP A 41 -11.36 -13.01 -8.31
N GLY A 42 -10.94 -12.45 -7.19
CA GLY A 42 -9.79 -12.95 -6.47
C GLY A 42 -9.20 -11.97 -5.48
N ARG A 43 -8.48 -12.49 -4.49
CA ARG A 43 -7.66 -11.70 -3.59
C ARG A 43 -6.53 -11.05 -4.38
N GLY A 44 -6.39 -9.72 -4.27
CA GLY A 44 -5.37 -8.95 -4.97
C GLY A 44 -5.77 -8.48 -6.38
N THR A 45 -6.99 -8.75 -6.86
CA THR A 45 -7.44 -8.22 -8.15
C THR A 45 -7.57 -6.70 -8.13
N VAL A 46 -8.10 -6.12 -7.08
CA VAL A 46 -8.23 -4.67 -6.90
C VAL A 46 -6.98 -4.11 -6.22
N ASP A 47 -6.54 -4.74 -5.16
CA ASP A 47 -5.42 -4.33 -4.33
C ASP A 47 -4.27 -5.34 -4.48
N THR A 48 -3.28 -5.11 -5.40
CA THR A 48 -3.33 -4.04 -6.43
C THR A 48 -2.77 -4.56 -7.76
N LYS A 49 -2.95 -5.87 -8.03
CA LYS A 49 -2.48 -6.50 -9.28
C LYS A 49 -3.10 -5.89 -10.54
N SER A 50 -4.32 -5.32 -10.45
CA SER A 50 -4.92 -4.58 -11.55
C SER A 50 -4.06 -3.39 -11.99
N SER A 51 -3.53 -2.62 -11.04
CA SER A 51 -2.63 -1.50 -11.32
C SER A 51 -1.35 -1.99 -12.00
N LEU A 52 -0.74 -3.06 -11.49
CA LEU A 52 0.46 -3.65 -12.08
C LEU A 52 0.22 -4.10 -13.53
N PHE A 53 -0.90 -4.78 -13.79
CA PHE A 53 -1.28 -5.20 -15.14
C PHE A 53 -1.51 -4.02 -16.07
N CYS A 54 -2.20 -2.97 -15.61
CA CYS A 54 -2.42 -1.75 -16.39
C CYS A 54 -1.09 -1.07 -16.76
N ILE A 55 -0.15 -0.98 -15.81
CA ILE A 55 1.17 -0.42 -16.06
C ILE A 55 1.90 -1.21 -17.14
N PHE A 56 2.00 -2.52 -17.02
CA PHE A 56 2.69 -3.35 -18.00
C PHE A 56 2.03 -3.30 -19.37
N THR A 57 0.70 -3.40 -19.42
CA THR A 57 -0.04 -3.36 -20.69
C THR A 57 0.15 -2.03 -21.40
N ALA A 58 0.04 -0.91 -20.67
CA ALA A 58 0.23 0.41 -21.25
C ALA A 58 1.65 0.62 -21.80
N VAL A 59 2.66 0.20 -21.02
CA VAL A 59 4.06 0.30 -21.46
C VAL A 59 4.32 -0.61 -22.67
N GLU A 60 3.80 -1.83 -22.66
CA GLU A 60 3.96 -2.77 -23.77
C GLU A 60 3.29 -2.26 -25.07
N GLU A 61 2.11 -1.68 -24.97
CA GLU A 61 1.41 -1.09 -26.12
C GLU A 61 2.19 0.09 -26.69
N LEU A 62 2.64 1.00 -25.84
CA LEU A 62 3.47 2.13 -26.27
C LEU A 62 4.78 1.69 -26.94
N ILE A 63 5.40 0.65 -26.43
CA ILE A 63 6.62 0.07 -27.06
C ILE A 63 6.28 -0.51 -28.44
N LYS A 64 5.16 -1.24 -28.58
CA LYS A 64 4.70 -1.80 -29.85
C LYS A 64 4.40 -0.72 -30.89
N GLU A 65 3.90 0.42 -30.44
CA GLU A 65 3.65 1.60 -31.28
C GLU A 65 4.93 2.36 -31.66
N GLY A 66 6.10 1.93 -31.15
CA GLY A 66 7.38 2.58 -31.39
C GLY A 66 7.60 3.85 -30.56
N HIS A 67 6.78 4.06 -29.53
CA HIS A 67 6.96 5.20 -28.62
C HIS A 67 8.27 5.05 -27.83
N GLN A 68 8.98 6.16 -27.68
CA GLN A 68 10.15 6.25 -26.79
C GLN A 68 9.97 7.47 -25.89
N PRO A 69 9.94 7.29 -24.57
CA PRO A 69 9.72 8.38 -23.63
C PRO A 69 10.89 9.38 -23.61
N GLU A 70 10.62 10.60 -23.21
CA GLU A 70 11.64 11.63 -23.08
C GLU A 70 12.57 11.38 -21.88
N GLY A 71 12.06 10.88 -20.76
CA GLY A 71 12.81 10.42 -19.59
C GLY A 71 12.67 8.92 -19.38
N ASP A 72 13.51 8.33 -18.55
CA ASP A 72 13.40 6.92 -18.19
C ASP A 72 12.10 6.64 -17.42
N VAL A 73 11.50 5.48 -17.70
CA VAL A 73 10.36 4.97 -16.96
C VAL A 73 10.80 3.78 -16.12
N TYR A 74 10.80 3.94 -14.82
CA TYR A 74 11.02 2.86 -13.87
C TYR A 74 9.68 2.22 -13.49
N ILE A 75 9.68 0.91 -13.36
CA ILE A 75 8.54 0.15 -12.82
C ILE A 75 9.07 -0.62 -11.61
N ALA A 76 8.46 -0.41 -10.46
CA ALA A 76 8.79 -1.15 -9.25
C ALA A 76 7.57 -1.94 -8.76
N SER A 77 7.80 -3.21 -8.45
CA SER A 77 6.78 -4.07 -7.85
C SER A 77 7.30 -4.67 -6.54
N SER A 78 6.63 -4.34 -5.44
CA SER A 78 6.95 -4.85 -4.12
C SER A 78 6.23 -6.17 -3.84
N CYS A 79 6.82 -6.98 -2.96
CA CYS A 79 6.21 -8.21 -2.41
C CYS A 79 6.06 -8.16 -0.89
N THR A 80 6.09 -6.98 -0.31
CA THR A 80 6.08 -6.78 1.16
C THR A 80 5.31 -5.52 1.57
N GLU A 81 4.41 -5.04 0.71
CA GLU A 81 3.63 -3.82 0.97
C GLU A 81 2.67 -4.03 2.13
N GLU A 82 1.88 -5.09 2.08
CA GLU A 82 0.79 -5.42 3.00
C GLU A 82 1.20 -5.57 4.48
N PHE A 83 2.48 -5.70 4.74
CA PHE A 83 3.02 -5.74 6.11
C PHE A 83 4.15 -4.73 6.34
N SER A 84 4.21 -3.66 5.54
CA SER A 84 5.19 -2.58 5.65
C SER A 84 6.64 -3.09 5.68
N GLY A 85 6.96 -4.03 4.79
CA GLY A 85 8.29 -4.64 4.70
C GLY A 85 9.28 -3.82 3.89
N GLU A 86 10.37 -4.47 3.49
CA GLU A 86 11.55 -3.80 2.90
C GLU A 86 11.41 -3.44 1.41
N GLY A 87 10.28 -3.71 0.76
CA GLY A 87 10.12 -3.52 -0.68
C GLY A 87 10.29 -2.06 -1.13
N ALA A 88 9.48 -1.16 -0.58
CA ALA A 88 9.59 0.27 -0.89
C ALA A 88 10.92 0.89 -0.39
N PRO A 89 11.38 0.64 0.86
CA PRO A 89 12.71 1.07 1.31
C PRO A 89 13.85 0.62 0.40
N SER A 90 13.83 -0.63 -0.07
CA SER A 90 14.85 -1.17 -0.97
C SER A 90 14.83 -0.50 -2.34
N THR A 91 13.63 -0.23 -2.88
CA THR A 91 13.47 0.52 -4.13
C THR A 91 14.07 1.92 -4.01
N VAL A 92 13.77 2.63 -2.92
CA VAL A 92 14.33 3.97 -2.64
C VAL A 92 15.85 3.90 -2.51
N ALA A 93 16.40 2.93 -1.79
CA ALA A 93 17.84 2.76 -1.62
C ALA A 93 18.53 2.51 -2.97
N TYR A 94 17.98 1.62 -3.80
CA TYR A 94 18.50 1.33 -5.14
C TYR A 94 18.51 2.57 -6.02
N LEU A 95 17.40 3.27 -6.16
CA LEU A 95 17.30 4.47 -6.99
C LEU A 95 18.27 5.58 -6.52
N LYS A 96 18.42 5.73 -5.21
CA LYS A 96 19.37 6.67 -4.61
C LYS A 96 20.82 6.30 -4.94
N GLU A 97 21.19 5.02 -4.86
CA GLU A 97 22.52 4.52 -5.23
C GLU A 97 22.83 4.77 -6.71
N GLN A 98 21.83 4.61 -7.58
CA GLN A 98 21.95 4.91 -9.00
C GLN A 98 21.93 6.43 -9.31
N GLY A 99 21.78 7.29 -8.31
CA GLY A 99 21.69 8.74 -8.50
C GLY A 99 20.42 9.21 -9.21
N VAL A 100 19.39 8.39 -9.23
CA VAL A 100 18.12 8.71 -9.90
C VAL A 100 17.36 9.76 -9.10
N LYS A 101 16.95 10.81 -9.78
CA LYS A 101 16.09 11.86 -9.26
C LYS A 101 14.78 11.85 -10.04
N LEU A 102 13.71 11.45 -9.40
CA LEU A 102 12.41 11.32 -10.03
C LEU A 102 11.69 12.66 -10.18
N ALA A 103 11.10 12.90 -11.35
CA ALA A 103 10.16 13.99 -11.57
C ALA A 103 8.77 13.65 -10.98
N LEU A 104 8.39 12.38 -11.04
CA LEU A 104 7.07 11.91 -10.61
C LEU A 104 7.19 10.48 -10.10
N LEU A 105 6.44 10.18 -9.04
CA LEU A 105 6.15 8.83 -8.58
C LEU A 105 4.63 8.66 -8.59
N ILE A 106 4.15 7.58 -9.19
CA ILE A 106 2.74 7.16 -9.14
C ILE A 106 2.72 5.81 -8.45
N ASP A 107 1.94 5.72 -7.40
CA ASP A 107 1.68 4.51 -6.65
C ASP A 107 0.17 4.24 -6.63
N GLU A 108 -0.26 3.26 -5.89
CA GLU A 108 -1.66 2.95 -5.70
C GLU A 108 -2.37 3.97 -4.81
N GLY A 109 -3.67 3.79 -4.65
CA GLY A 109 -4.52 4.60 -3.78
C GLY A 109 -5.44 5.54 -4.57
N GLY A 110 -6.17 6.33 -3.80
CA GLY A 110 -7.24 7.14 -4.34
C GLY A 110 -8.48 6.31 -4.69
N MET A 111 -9.55 6.99 -5.03
CA MET A 111 -10.80 6.35 -5.43
C MET A 111 -11.73 7.35 -6.12
N ILE A 112 -12.69 6.83 -6.87
CA ILE A 112 -13.80 7.63 -7.38
C ILE A 112 -14.94 7.54 -6.35
N MET A 113 -15.36 8.70 -5.84
CA MET A 113 -16.40 8.80 -4.82
C MET A 113 -17.52 9.71 -5.27
N GLU A 114 -18.73 9.33 -4.92
CA GLU A 114 -19.89 10.21 -5.03
C GLU A 114 -20.06 10.99 -3.72
N GLU A 115 -20.25 12.30 -3.83
CA GLU A 115 -20.45 13.20 -2.69
C GLU A 115 -19.45 13.01 -1.54
N PRO A 116 -18.14 13.09 -1.79
CA PRO A 116 -17.09 12.74 -0.80
C PRO A 116 -17.06 13.62 0.45
N ILE A 117 -17.66 14.80 0.37
CA ILE A 117 -17.75 15.78 1.48
C ILE A 117 -19.17 16.30 1.56
N GLY A 118 -19.72 16.37 2.76
CA GLY A 118 -21.07 16.88 3.01
C GLY A 118 -21.31 18.25 2.35
N GLY A 119 -22.35 18.32 1.51
CA GLY A 119 -22.72 19.51 0.76
C GLY A 119 -22.04 19.68 -0.61
N VAL A 120 -21.09 18.82 -0.97
CA VAL A 120 -20.45 18.77 -2.30
C VAL A 120 -21.09 17.67 -3.12
N LYS A 121 -21.87 18.04 -4.14
CA LYS A 121 -22.56 17.11 -5.03
C LYS A 121 -21.69 16.76 -6.22
N GLY A 122 -21.81 15.51 -6.68
CA GLY A 122 -21.16 15.00 -7.89
C GLY A 122 -20.15 13.88 -7.61
N THR A 123 -19.55 13.40 -8.70
CA THR A 123 -18.57 12.33 -8.69
C THR A 123 -17.17 12.92 -8.80
N TYR A 124 -16.27 12.51 -7.92
CA TYR A 124 -14.91 13.05 -7.81
C TYR A 124 -13.88 11.92 -7.85
N ALA A 125 -12.83 12.12 -8.62
CA ALA A 125 -11.61 11.32 -8.51
C ALA A 125 -10.74 11.91 -7.40
N MET A 126 -10.56 11.15 -6.33
CA MET A 126 -9.72 11.53 -5.19
C MET A 126 -8.29 11.10 -5.46
N VAL A 127 -7.37 12.05 -5.55
CA VAL A 127 -5.95 11.80 -5.78
C VAL A 127 -5.18 12.20 -4.53
N GLY A 128 -4.51 11.24 -3.90
CA GLY A 128 -3.60 11.51 -2.78
C GLY A 128 -2.30 12.14 -3.31
N VAL A 129 -1.92 13.29 -2.77
CA VAL A 129 -0.66 13.97 -3.13
C VAL A 129 0.34 14.01 -1.98
N LEU A 130 -0.07 13.54 -0.81
CA LEU A 130 0.74 13.41 0.40
C LEU A 130 0.23 12.23 1.21
N GLU A 131 1.14 11.54 1.86
CA GLU A 131 0.84 10.47 2.78
C GLU A 131 1.34 10.79 4.19
N LYS A 132 0.57 10.38 5.20
CA LYS A 132 0.97 10.53 6.60
C LYS A 132 1.99 9.47 6.96
N GLY A 133 2.94 9.82 7.82
CA GLY A 133 3.82 8.83 8.41
C GLY A 133 3.03 7.84 9.28
N TYR A 134 3.44 6.58 9.25
CA TYR A 134 2.92 5.50 10.08
C TYR A 134 3.99 5.05 11.07
N GLY A 135 3.57 4.59 12.23
CA GLY A 135 4.47 4.02 13.22
C GLY A 135 3.75 3.29 14.33
N ASP A 136 4.31 2.16 14.72
CA ASP A 136 3.84 1.38 15.87
C ASP A 136 4.53 1.80 17.16
N LEU A 137 3.75 1.94 18.21
CA LEU A 137 4.24 2.21 19.55
C LEU A 137 4.00 1.01 20.45
N LYS A 138 5.08 0.40 20.95
CA LYS A 138 5.01 -0.72 21.87
C LYS A 138 5.17 -0.25 23.32
N PHE A 139 4.11 -0.38 24.11
CA PHE A 139 4.12 -0.05 25.54
C PHE A 139 4.34 -1.29 26.38
N ILE A 140 5.35 -1.25 27.27
CA ILE A 140 5.72 -2.38 28.13
C ILE A 140 5.66 -1.95 29.59
N ALA A 141 4.78 -2.55 30.39
CA ALA A 141 4.78 -2.40 31.83
C ALA A 141 5.43 -3.63 32.52
N ARG A 142 6.41 -3.41 33.34
CA ARG A 142 7.13 -4.47 34.06
C ARG A 142 6.82 -4.44 35.54
N GLY A 143 6.79 -5.60 36.19
CA GLY A 143 6.61 -5.74 37.65
C GLY A 143 7.39 -6.95 38.20
N LYS A 144 7.56 -7.00 39.52
CA LYS A 144 8.29 -8.07 40.17
C LYS A 144 7.53 -9.40 40.27
N GLY A 145 6.26 -9.41 39.83
CA GLY A 145 5.38 -10.55 40.06
C GLY A 145 4.99 -10.69 41.56
N GLY A 146 4.31 -11.76 41.89
CA GLY A 146 3.84 -12.06 43.24
C GLY A 146 2.91 -13.28 43.25
N HIS A 147 2.53 -13.72 44.44
CA HIS A 147 1.59 -14.83 44.58
C HIS A 147 0.15 -14.38 44.24
N ALA A 148 -0.57 -15.20 43.50
CA ALA A 148 -1.92 -14.86 43.02
C ALA A 148 -2.93 -14.57 44.14
N SER A 149 -2.76 -15.18 45.34
CA SER A 149 -3.62 -14.95 46.51
C SER A 149 -3.34 -13.63 47.23
N ALA A 150 -2.24 -12.95 46.93
CA ALA A 150 -1.83 -11.68 47.54
C ALA A 150 -1.46 -10.66 46.45
N PRO A 151 -2.40 -10.24 45.60
CA PRO A 151 -2.09 -9.33 44.49
C PRO A 151 -1.69 -7.95 45.05
N GLY A 152 -0.55 -7.46 44.57
CA GLY A 152 -0.12 -6.09 44.85
C GLY A 152 -1.02 -5.05 44.18
N LYS A 153 -0.98 -3.81 44.69
CA LYS A 153 -1.60 -2.66 44.03
C LYS A 153 -0.75 -2.19 42.85
N ASN A 154 -1.39 -1.57 41.85
CA ASN A 154 -0.72 -0.96 40.71
C ASN A 154 0.15 -1.95 39.89
N THR A 155 -0.42 -3.12 39.61
CA THR A 155 0.24 -4.17 38.82
C THR A 155 0.53 -3.68 37.40
N PRO A 156 1.40 -4.36 36.60
CA PRO A 156 1.66 -4.02 35.23
C PRO A 156 0.39 -3.92 34.37
N LEU A 157 -0.55 -4.83 34.58
CA LEU A 157 -1.85 -4.81 33.88
C LEU A 157 -2.68 -3.56 34.21
N VAL A 158 -2.75 -3.19 35.50
CA VAL A 158 -3.45 -1.97 35.94
C VAL A 158 -2.81 -0.71 35.37
N ARG A 159 -1.47 -0.67 35.28
CA ARG A 159 -0.76 0.47 34.67
C ARG A 159 -1.04 0.58 33.16
N LEU A 160 -1.01 -0.51 32.43
CA LEU A 160 -1.38 -0.53 31.01
C LEU A 160 -2.85 -0.13 30.80
N GLY A 161 -3.77 -0.67 31.61
CA GLY A 161 -5.18 -0.29 31.55
C GLY A 161 -5.43 1.20 31.82
N LYS A 162 -4.75 1.80 32.78
CA LYS A 162 -4.82 3.25 33.02
C LYS A 162 -4.24 4.08 31.90
N PHE A 163 -3.15 3.61 31.30
CA PHE A 163 -2.56 4.25 30.13
C PHE A 163 -3.54 4.21 28.95
N MET A 164 -4.08 3.04 28.61
CA MET A 164 -5.05 2.89 27.53
C MET A 164 -6.28 3.76 27.69
N ALA A 165 -6.84 3.82 28.91
CA ALA A 165 -7.94 4.70 29.24
C ALA A 165 -7.60 6.21 29.16
N GLY A 166 -6.33 6.56 29.09
CA GLY A 166 -5.86 7.93 28.89
C GLY A 166 -5.61 8.34 27.44
N VAL A 167 -5.48 7.36 26.54
CA VAL A 167 -5.19 7.61 25.12
C VAL A 167 -6.38 8.23 24.37
N GLU A 168 -7.61 7.94 24.80
CA GLU A 168 -8.84 8.49 24.18
C GLU A 168 -9.17 9.94 24.61
N LYS A 169 -8.38 10.55 25.50
CA LYS A 169 -8.59 11.91 26.01
C LYS A 169 -7.66 12.91 25.34
#